data_879194f65e83ce6def21106a72e6f2db
#
_entry.id   879194f65e83ce6def21106a72e6f2db
#
_cell.length_a   1.000
_cell.length_b   1.000
_cell.length_c   1.000
_cell.angle_alpha   90.00
_cell.angle_beta   90.00
_cell.angle_gamma   90.00
#
_symmetry.space_group_name_H-M   'P 1'
#
loop_
_entity.id
_entity.type
_entity.pdbx_description
1 polymer ?
#
loop_
_entity_poly.entity_id
_entity_poly.type
_entity_poly.pdbx_seq_one_letter_code
_entity_poly.pdbx_strand_id
1 'polypeptide(L)'
;MRGTRQPGEVAVADEEKLKLGKGAAFVKSRLKHLSQRDETWEADFRVLPKPIQQTQTHYLGMVVSSKNGSLLAETTVHGRPSVNDLATILAHAMRRPLDGNARRPKLVHLRGHRQWKELFPVLEGLGIGVSVERKLAGIQKAYRQYLRQVRDERRKAMVKPFPEQANIEAMFPSIARYVRGCGYVEIGEQESFGFIVRAIGYGGVDFDDDTPETLAEAMAVLETGLARWFEEQGVELD
;
A
#
# COMPACT_ATOMS: atom_id res chain seq x y z
N MET A 1 27.77 -22.95 -41.03
CA MET A 1 27.91 -23.05 -39.59
C MET A 1 26.64 -22.50 -38.98
N ARG A 2 25.76 -23.36 -38.42
CA ARG A 2 24.49 -22.96 -37.79
C ARG A 2 24.71 -22.94 -36.28
N GLY A 3 24.65 -21.75 -35.67
CA GLY A 3 24.75 -21.55 -34.23
C GLY A 3 23.47 -22.02 -33.55
N THR A 4 23.58 -23.01 -32.71
CA THR A 4 22.53 -23.53 -31.82
C THR A 4 22.32 -22.56 -30.68
N ARG A 5 21.16 -21.90 -30.62
CA ARG A 5 20.70 -21.17 -29.44
C ARG A 5 20.32 -22.18 -28.36
N GLN A 6 21.01 -22.17 -27.25
CA GLN A 6 20.56 -22.86 -26.05
C GLN A 6 19.31 -22.16 -25.48
N PRO A 7 18.26 -22.90 -25.09
CA PRO A 7 17.12 -22.32 -24.38
C PRO A 7 17.58 -21.93 -22.97
N GLY A 8 17.36 -20.66 -22.61
CA GLY A 8 17.63 -20.14 -21.28
C GLY A 8 16.90 -20.95 -20.22
N GLU A 9 17.68 -21.48 -19.31
CA GLU A 9 17.25 -22.15 -18.10
C GLU A 9 16.50 -21.12 -17.23
N VAL A 10 15.17 -21.18 -17.24
CA VAL A 10 14.32 -20.45 -16.33
C VAL A 10 14.62 -21.02 -14.95
N ALA A 11 15.39 -20.31 -14.13
CA ALA A 11 15.58 -20.64 -12.75
C ALA A 11 14.22 -20.74 -12.07
N VAL A 12 13.77 -21.97 -11.84
CA VAL A 12 12.63 -22.29 -10.99
C VAL A 12 13.01 -21.82 -9.61
N ALA A 13 12.39 -20.73 -9.15
CA ALA A 13 12.56 -20.23 -7.78
C ALA A 13 12.28 -21.42 -6.85
N ASP A 14 13.29 -21.81 -6.06
CA ASP A 14 13.20 -22.83 -5.04
C ASP A 14 11.96 -22.52 -4.17
N GLU A 15 10.94 -23.36 -4.24
CA GLU A 15 9.75 -23.23 -3.38
C GLU A 15 10.25 -23.41 -1.94
N GLU A 16 10.29 -22.31 -1.19
CA GLU A 16 10.80 -22.27 0.16
C GLU A 16 9.97 -23.17 1.07
N LYS A 17 10.51 -24.37 1.36
CA LYS A 17 9.83 -25.37 2.19
C LYS A 17 9.67 -24.89 3.63
N LEU A 18 8.60 -25.33 4.28
CA LEU A 18 8.31 -25.03 5.68
C LEU A 18 9.45 -25.51 6.59
N LYS A 19 10.14 -24.57 7.25
CA LYS A 19 11.23 -24.84 8.19
C LYS A 19 10.68 -24.95 9.61
N LEU A 20 10.61 -26.19 10.12
CA LEU A 20 10.25 -26.48 11.52
C LEU A 20 11.52 -26.80 12.32
N GLY A 21 11.98 -25.90 13.15
CA GLY A 21 13.16 -26.09 13.96
C GLY A 21 13.32 -25.05 15.07
N LYS A 22 14.49 -25.10 15.77
CA LYS A 22 14.80 -24.11 16.80
C LYS A 22 14.85 -22.72 16.21
N GLY A 23 13.94 -21.83 16.64
CA GLY A 23 13.77 -20.49 16.08
C GLY A 23 12.74 -20.37 14.95
N ALA A 24 12.17 -21.47 14.46
CA ALA A 24 11.06 -21.42 13.52
C ALA A 24 9.80 -20.82 14.17
N ALA A 25 9.02 -20.09 13.37
CA ALA A 25 7.78 -19.46 13.84
C ALA A 25 6.80 -20.47 14.44
N PHE A 26 6.78 -21.68 13.90
CA PHE A 26 5.92 -22.78 14.33
C PHE A 26 6.67 -23.78 15.20
N VAL A 27 6.91 -23.44 16.49
CA VAL A 27 7.42 -24.40 17.46
C VAL A 27 6.23 -25.13 18.08
N LYS A 28 5.91 -26.33 17.56
CA LYS A 28 4.75 -27.15 17.97
C LYS A 28 4.53 -27.24 19.49
N SER A 29 5.63 -27.46 20.25
CA SER A 29 5.54 -27.61 21.70
C SER A 29 4.96 -26.39 22.41
N ARG A 30 5.36 -25.18 22.01
CA ARG A 30 4.90 -23.95 22.64
C ARG A 30 3.47 -23.59 22.26
N LEU A 31 3.08 -23.83 21.00
CA LEU A 31 1.71 -23.53 20.54
C LEU A 31 0.71 -24.55 21.07
N LYS A 32 1.10 -25.81 21.26
CA LYS A 32 0.25 -26.88 21.77
C LYS A 32 -0.26 -26.60 23.20
N HIS A 33 0.50 -25.85 23.99
CA HIS A 33 0.12 -25.50 25.37
C HIS A 33 -0.87 -24.33 25.47
N LEU A 34 -1.11 -23.61 24.37
CA LEU A 34 -2.11 -22.54 24.37
C LEU A 34 -3.54 -23.12 24.49
N SER A 35 -4.40 -22.42 25.20
CA SER A 35 -5.82 -22.78 25.26
C SER A 35 -6.43 -22.76 23.87
N GLN A 36 -7.19 -23.80 23.52
CA GLN A 36 -7.97 -23.83 22.30
C GLN A 36 -9.34 -23.19 22.54
N ARG A 37 -9.74 -22.30 21.64
CA ARG A 37 -11.06 -21.65 21.66
C ARG A 37 -11.88 -22.13 20.47
N ASP A 38 -13.18 -22.17 20.64
CA ASP A 38 -14.13 -22.46 19.56
C ASP A 38 -14.29 -21.19 18.69
N GLU A 39 -13.21 -20.87 18.00
CA GLU A 39 -13.08 -19.71 17.12
C GLU A 39 -12.62 -20.18 15.74
N THR A 40 -13.11 -19.49 14.72
CA THR A 40 -12.65 -19.60 13.36
C THR A 40 -11.87 -18.34 12.98
N TRP A 41 -10.67 -18.51 12.45
CA TRP A 41 -9.83 -17.41 11.97
C TRP A 41 -9.69 -17.48 10.46
N GLU A 42 -9.53 -16.32 9.84
CA GLU A 42 -9.16 -16.20 8.43
C GLU A 42 -7.73 -15.69 8.33
N ALA A 43 -6.92 -16.27 7.42
CA ALA A 43 -5.57 -15.79 7.17
C ALA A 43 -5.28 -15.74 5.67
N ASP A 44 -4.70 -14.63 5.21
CA ASP A 44 -4.33 -14.42 3.80
C ASP A 44 -3.29 -13.31 3.66
N PHE A 45 -2.66 -13.27 2.48
CA PHE A 45 -1.79 -12.19 2.04
C PHE A 45 -2.45 -11.42 0.90
N ARG A 46 -2.41 -10.09 0.98
CA ARG A 46 -2.95 -9.18 -0.02
C ARG A 46 -1.86 -8.29 -0.58
N VAL A 47 -1.87 -8.11 -1.89
CA VAL A 47 -0.94 -7.18 -2.56
C VAL A 47 -1.23 -5.76 -2.08
N LEU A 48 -0.21 -5.06 -1.61
CA LEU A 48 -0.31 -3.63 -1.33
C LEU A 48 -0.21 -2.82 -2.63
N PRO A 49 -0.97 -1.71 -2.77
CA PRO A 49 -0.81 -0.79 -3.88
C PRO A 49 0.63 -0.28 -3.94
N LYS A 50 1.25 -0.40 -5.10
CA LYS A 50 2.62 0.07 -5.32
C LYS A 50 2.66 1.60 -5.37
N PRO A 51 3.54 2.26 -4.64
CA PRO A 51 3.97 3.62 -4.98
C PRO A 51 4.65 3.60 -6.35
N ILE A 52 4.48 4.66 -7.13
CA ILE A 52 4.95 4.77 -8.52
C ILE A 52 6.47 4.47 -8.68
N GLN A 53 7.26 4.74 -7.64
CA GLN A 53 8.72 4.59 -7.64
C GLN A 53 9.25 3.24 -7.09
N GLN A 54 8.39 2.29 -6.69
CA GLN A 54 8.84 1.02 -6.11
C GLN A 54 8.74 -0.12 -7.12
N THR A 55 9.87 -0.79 -7.39
CA THR A 55 9.95 -1.96 -8.27
C THR A 55 9.45 -3.24 -7.59
N GLN A 56 9.60 -3.38 -6.27
CA GLN A 56 9.20 -4.57 -5.53
C GLN A 56 7.73 -4.56 -5.14
N THR A 57 7.08 -5.72 -5.27
CA THR A 57 5.71 -5.93 -4.80
C THR A 57 5.73 -6.25 -3.31
N HIS A 58 4.91 -5.54 -2.53
CA HIS A 58 4.74 -5.77 -1.11
C HIS A 58 3.40 -6.45 -0.86
N TYR A 59 3.37 -7.32 0.15
CA TYR A 59 2.16 -8.02 0.55
C TYR A 59 1.87 -7.76 2.02
N LEU A 60 0.62 -7.48 2.33
CA LEU A 60 0.11 -7.41 3.69
C LEU A 60 -0.48 -8.76 4.07
N GLY A 61 0.15 -9.44 5.02
CA GLY A 61 -0.39 -10.62 5.69
C GLY A 61 -1.29 -10.20 6.83
N MET A 62 -2.44 -10.85 6.96
CA MET A 62 -3.40 -10.59 8.03
C MET A 62 -3.98 -11.88 8.57
N VAL A 63 -4.24 -11.90 9.87
CA VAL A 63 -5.06 -12.92 10.54
C VAL A 63 -6.21 -12.21 11.24
N VAL A 64 -7.44 -12.65 10.97
CA VAL A 64 -8.67 -12.01 11.44
C VAL A 64 -9.58 -13.04 12.10
N SER A 65 -10.23 -12.69 13.19
CA SER A 65 -11.30 -13.50 13.78
C SER A 65 -12.57 -13.41 12.93
N SER A 66 -13.07 -14.54 12.45
CA SER A 66 -14.33 -14.57 11.67
C SER A 66 -15.55 -14.19 12.50
N LYS A 67 -15.47 -14.31 13.84
CA LYS A 67 -16.61 -14.06 14.74
C LYS A 67 -16.94 -12.57 14.85
N ASN A 68 -15.92 -11.73 15.06
CA ASN A 68 -16.10 -10.30 15.33
C ASN A 68 -15.36 -9.40 14.32
N GLY A 69 -14.57 -9.99 13.40
CA GLY A 69 -13.78 -9.27 12.42
C GLY A 69 -12.55 -8.57 12.99
N SER A 70 -12.17 -8.86 14.26
CA SER A 70 -10.99 -8.25 14.86
C SER A 70 -9.71 -8.74 14.19
N LEU A 71 -8.76 -7.82 13.98
CA LEU A 71 -7.42 -8.11 13.49
C LEU A 71 -6.58 -8.72 14.61
N LEU A 72 -6.08 -9.93 14.41
CA LEU A 72 -5.30 -10.68 15.41
C LEU A 72 -3.79 -10.57 15.17
N ALA A 73 -3.39 -10.46 13.90
CA ALA A 73 -2.00 -10.19 13.53
C ALA A 73 -1.95 -9.58 12.14
N GLU A 74 -0.93 -8.75 11.91
CA GLU A 74 -0.57 -8.23 10.60
C GLU A 74 0.94 -8.23 10.41
N THR A 75 1.39 -8.32 9.17
CA THR A 75 2.80 -8.22 8.78
C THR A 75 2.91 -7.79 7.34
N THR A 76 4.02 -7.12 7.00
CA THR A 76 4.35 -6.80 5.61
C THR A 76 5.51 -7.67 5.15
N VAL A 77 5.36 -8.26 3.96
CA VAL A 77 6.37 -9.11 3.34
C VAL A 77 6.79 -8.49 2.00
N HIS A 78 8.09 -8.47 1.75
CA HIS A 78 8.68 -8.05 0.49
C HIS A 78 8.78 -9.23 -0.47
N GLY A 79 8.23 -9.08 -1.67
CA GLY A 79 8.15 -10.19 -2.61
C GLY A 79 7.01 -11.17 -2.32
N ARG A 80 7.01 -12.30 -3.02
CA ARG A 80 5.94 -13.30 -2.90
C ARG A 80 5.97 -13.98 -1.53
N PRO A 81 4.84 -14.01 -0.79
CA PRO A 81 4.80 -14.65 0.52
C PRO A 81 5.10 -16.14 0.45
N SER A 82 5.89 -16.64 1.39
CA SER A 82 6.23 -18.05 1.55
C SER A 82 5.32 -18.75 2.56
N VAL A 83 5.39 -20.09 2.64
CA VAL A 83 4.71 -20.85 3.68
C VAL A 83 5.22 -20.51 5.09
N ASN A 84 6.49 -20.11 5.20
CA ASN A 84 7.07 -19.66 6.46
C ASN A 84 6.50 -18.32 6.92
N ASP A 85 6.19 -17.42 6.00
CA ASP A 85 5.51 -16.16 6.33
C ASP A 85 4.11 -16.41 6.88
N LEU A 86 3.36 -17.33 6.26
CA LEU A 86 2.05 -17.73 6.76
C LEU A 86 2.12 -18.40 8.14
N ALA A 87 3.09 -19.29 8.33
CA ALA A 87 3.34 -19.92 9.62
C ALA A 87 3.69 -18.87 10.69
N THR A 88 4.53 -17.90 10.34
CA THR A 88 4.97 -16.82 11.22
C THR A 88 3.80 -15.97 11.69
N ILE A 89 2.97 -15.49 10.77
CA ILE A 89 1.85 -14.61 11.14
C ILE A 89 0.79 -15.35 11.97
N LEU A 90 0.50 -16.63 11.65
CA LEU A 90 -0.40 -17.46 12.45
C LEU A 90 0.15 -17.71 13.86
N ALA A 91 1.45 -17.99 13.99
CA ALA A 91 2.10 -18.15 15.29
C ALA A 91 2.06 -16.84 16.11
N HIS A 92 2.24 -15.69 15.49
CA HIS A 92 2.07 -14.39 16.12
C HIS A 92 0.63 -14.19 16.62
N ALA A 93 -0.37 -14.44 15.77
CA ALA A 93 -1.79 -14.35 16.15
C ALA A 93 -2.14 -15.26 17.33
N MET A 94 -1.54 -16.45 17.45
CA MET A 94 -1.78 -17.35 18.57
C MET A 94 -1.09 -16.91 19.86
N ARG A 95 0.16 -16.42 19.77
CA ARG A 95 0.99 -16.13 20.94
C ARG A 95 0.84 -14.72 21.47
N ARG A 96 0.66 -13.76 20.60
CA ARG A 96 0.59 -12.32 20.90
C ARG A 96 -0.41 -11.66 19.96
N PRO A 97 -1.71 -12.01 20.07
CA PRO A 97 -2.71 -11.38 19.23
C PRO A 97 -2.79 -9.90 19.53
N LEU A 98 -3.12 -9.11 18.51
CA LEU A 98 -3.41 -7.68 18.65
C LEU A 98 -4.68 -7.42 19.46
N ASP A 99 -5.60 -8.42 19.50
CA ASP A 99 -6.82 -8.37 20.25
C ASP A 99 -7.01 -9.66 21.08
N GLY A 100 -7.20 -9.48 22.38
CA GLY A 100 -7.42 -10.57 23.35
C GLY A 100 -6.15 -11.29 23.80
N ASN A 101 -6.33 -12.44 24.43
CA ASN A 101 -5.24 -13.23 25.02
C ASN A 101 -4.70 -14.30 24.06
N ALA A 102 -3.50 -14.81 24.38
CA ALA A 102 -2.86 -15.90 23.66
C ALA A 102 -3.76 -17.15 23.64
N ARG A 103 -4.06 -17.68 22.44
CA ARG A 103 -4.97 -18.80 22.24
C ARG A 103 -4.78 -19.44 20.86
N ARG A 104 -5.33 -20.64 20.71
CA ARG A 104 -5.42 -21.32 19.41
C ARG A 104 -6.89 -21.33 18.93
N PRO A 105 -7.13 -21.14 17.63
CA PRO A 105 -8.45 -21.34 17.06
C PRO A 105 -8.77 -22.84 16.94
N LYS A 106 -10.03 -23.18 16.74
CA LYS A 106 -10.47 -24.53 16.35
C LYS A 106 -10.33 -24.74 14.84
N LEU A 107 -10.52 -23.69 14.06
CA LEU A 107 -10.52 -23.74 12.60
C LEU A 107 -9.80 -22.52 12.02
N VAL A 108 -9.06 -22.72 10.94
CA VAL A 108 -8.45 -21.66 10.13
C VAL A 108 -8.92 -21.77 8.69
N HIS A 109 -9.47 -20.70 8.16
CA HIS A 109 -9.82 -20.56 6.76
C HIS A 109 -8.64 -19.92 6.01
N LEU A 110 -8.17 -20.56 4.97
CA LEU A 110 -7.08 -20.12 4.12
C LEU A 110 -7.54 -19.99 2.67
N ARG A 111 -6.91 -19.12 1.90
CA ARG A 111 -7.10 -19.11 0.45
C ARG A 111 -6.38 -20.30 -0.18
N GLY A 112 -6.94 -20.83 -1.27
CA GLY A 112 -6.43 -22.01 -1.99
C GLY A 112 -5.12 -21.74 -2.77
N HIS A 113 -4.00 -21.63 -2.09
CA HIS A 113 -2.67 -21.61 -2.69
C HIS A 113 -1.97 -22.94 -2.47
N ARG A 114 -1.33 -23.48 -3.51
CA ARG A 114 -0.66 -24.80 -3.46
C ARG A 114 0.39 -24.86 -2.36
N GLN A 115 1.16 -23.80 -2.19
CA GLN A 115 2.22 -23.71 -1.17
C GLN A 115 1.70 -23.78 0.27
N TRP A 116 0.45 -23.40 0.56
CA TRP A 116 -0.10 -23.46 1.92
C TRP A 116 -0.37 -24.88 2.41
N LYS A 117 -0.46 -25.87 1.48
CA LYS A 117 -0.74 -27.27 1.82
C LYS A 117 0.31 -27.88 2.75
N GLU A 118 1.57 -27.42 2.69
CA GLU A 118 2.63 -27.88 3.58
C GLU A 118 2.37 -27.55 5.04
N LEU A 119 1.58 -26.49 5.31
CA LEU A 119 1.26 -26.07 6.68
C LEU A 119 0.10 -26.89 7.28
N PHE A 120 -0.75 -27.53 6.46
CA PHE A 120 -1.95 -28.23 6.95
C PHE A 120 -1.65 -29.32 7.98
N PRO A 121 -0.73 -30.26 7.73
CA PRO A 121 -0.41 -31.30 8.71
C PRO A 121 0.15 -30.73 10.04
N VAL A 122 0.78 -29.56 9.97
CA VAL A 122 1.31 -28.89 11.16
C VAL A 122 0.20 -28.28 12.00
N LEU A 123 -0.78 -27.63 11.38
CA LEU A 123 -1.95 -27.08 12.05
C LEU A 123 -2.84 -28.19 12.63
N GLU A 124 -3.11 -29.25 11.87
CA GLU A 124 -3.84 -30.42 12.33
C GLU A 124 -3.16 -31.10 13.53
N GLY A 125 -1.82 -31.19 13.52
CA GLY A 125 -1.03 -31.69 14.65
C GLY A 125 -1.12 -30.81 15.91
N LEU A 126 -1.61 -29.56 15.77
CA LEU A 126 -1.95 -28.66 16.89
C LEU A 126 -3.44 -28.77 17.26
N GLY A 127 -4.22 -29.63 16.62
CA GLY A 127 -5.66 -29.73 16.80
C GLY A 127 -6.45 -28.61 16.13
N ILE A 128 -5.86 -27.92 15.15
CA ILE A 128 -6.48 -26.84 14.40
C ILE A 128 -6.94 -27.37 13.06
N GLY A 129 -8.24 -27.35 12.79
CA GLY A 129 -8.81 -27.69 11.48
C GLY A 129 -8.41 -26.64 10.43
N VAL A 130 -8.29 -27.05 9.16
CA VAL A 130 -8.01 -26.16 8.05
C VAL A 130 -9.11 -26.32 7.00
N SER A 131 -9.69 -25.19 6.57
CA SER A 131 -10.60 -25.13 5.43
C SER A 131 -10.06 -24.17 4.37
N VAL A 132 -10.23 -24.57 3.11
CA VAL A 132 -9.81 -23.76 1.96
C VAL A 132 -11.01 -23.05 1.38
N GLU A 133 -11.00 -21.73 1.43
CA GLU A 133 -12.11 -20.89 1.00
C GLU A 133 -11.72 -20.00 -0.18
N ARG A 134 -12.66 -19.81 -1.10
CA ARG A 134 -12.48 -18.88 -2.23
C ARG A 134 -12.58 -17.40 -1.80
N LYS A 135 -13.40 -17.12 -0.78
CA LYS A 135 -13.65 -15.76 -0.26
C LYS A 135 -13.45 -15.76 1.23
N LEU A 136 -12.62 -14.83 1.69
CA LEU A 136 -12.34 -14.56 3.10
C LEU A 136 -12.91 -13.17 3.42
N ALA A 137 -14.13 -13.15 3.92
CA ALA A 137 -14.90 -11.91 4.11
C ALA A 137 -14.28 -10.99 5.17
N GLY A 138 -13.78 -11.58 6.27
CA GLY A 138 -13.09 -10.87 7.34
C GLY A 138 -11.80 -10.22 6.84
N ILE A 139 -10.98 -10.99 6.13
CA ILE A 139 -9.75 -10.47 5.49
C ILE A 139 -10.08 -9.33 4.52
N GLN A 140 -11.12 -9.48 3.70
CA GLN A 140 -11.48 -8.45 2.73
C GLN A 140 -11.92 -7.15 3.42
N LYS A 141 -12.66 -7.25 4.53
CA LYS A 141 -13.07 -6.10 5.34
C LYS A 141 -11.86 -5.42 6.00
N ALA A 142 -11.00 -6.19 6.66
CA ALA A 142 -9.79 -5.69 7.32
C ALA A 142 -8.83 -5.01 6.32
N TYR A 143 -8.63 -5.61 5.14
CA TYR A 143 -7.80 -5.03 4.09
C TYR A 143 -8.33 -3.69 3.58
N ARG A 144 -9.64 -3.57 3.35
CA ARG A 144 -10.25 -2.28 2.96
C ARG A 144 -10.08 -1.22 4.05
N GLN A 145 -10.21 -1.60 5.30
CA GLN A 145 -10.01 -0.70 6.44
C GLN A 145 -8.57 -0.22 6.51
N TYR A 146 -7.60 -1.13 6.39
CA TYR A 146 -6.18 -0.79 6.31
C TYR A 146 -5.88 0.21 5.18
N LEU A 147 -6.38 -0.03 3.97
CA LEU A 147 -6.18 0.88 2.84
C LEU A 147 -6.79 2.27 3.08
N ARG A 148 -7.92 2.36 3.77
CA ARG A 148 -8.51 3.64 4.18
C ARG A 148 -7.60 4.38 5.16
N GLN A 149 -7.12 3.69 6.20
CA GLN A 149 -6.21 4.28 7.19
C GLN A 149 -4.94 4.82 6.54
N VAL A 150 -4.28 4.01 5.70
CA VAL A 150 -3.07 4.44 4.98
C VAL A 150 -3.34 5.66 4.09
N ARG A 151 -4.49 5.70 3.42
CA ARG A 151 -4.88 6.87 2.61
C ARG A 151 -5.13 8.10 3.47
N ASP A 152 -5.82 7.94 4.60
CA ASP A 152 -6.13 9.05 5.51
C ASP A 152 -4.87 9.57 6.21
N GLU A 153 -3.92 8.69 6.55
CA GLU A 153 -2.60 9.08 7.08
C GLU A 153 -1.77 9.83 6.03
N ARG A 154 -1.75 9.35 4.79
CA ARG A 154 -1.10 10.07 3.68
C ARG A 154 -1.73 11.44 3.46
N ARG A 155 -3.06 11.53 3.49
CA ARG A 155 -3.76 12.81 3.39
C ARG A 155 -3.40 13.75 4.53
N LYS A 156 -3.35 13.26 5.78
CA LYS A 156 -2.90 14.05 6.94
C LYS A 156 -1.42 14.45 6.84
N ALA A 157 -0.57 13.56 6.32
CA ALA A 157 0.84 13.86 6.12
C ALA A 157 1.08 14.84 4.97
N MET A 158 0.23 14.83 3.93
CA MET A 158 0.24 15.83 2.86
C MET A 158 -0.35 17.18 3.31
N VAL A 159 -1.31 17.15 4.23
CA VAL A 159 -1.79 18.33 4.98
C VAL A 159 -0.88 18.53 6.21
N LYS A 160 0.45 18.53 6.04
CA LYS A 160 1.24 19.34 6.96
C LYS A 160 0.73 20.75 6.73
N PRO A 161 0.26 21.46 7.78
CA PRO A 161 0.04 22.88 7.60
C PRO A 161 1.35 23.42 7.05
N PHE A 162 1.31 24.01 5.87
CA PHE A 162 2.39 24.92 5.47
C PHE A 162 2.69 25.75 6.69
N PRO A 163 3.96 25.98 7.05
CA PRO A 163 4.26 26.78 8.21
C PRO A 163 3.36 28.02 8.12
N GLU A 164 2.58 28.26 9.16
CA GLU A 164 1.56 29.34 9.24
C GLU A 164 2.07 30.72 8.80
N GLN A 165 3.37 30.84 8.60
CA GLN A 165 4.10 32.04 8.20
C GLN A 165 4.42 32.13 6.70
N ALA A 166 4.31 31.05 5.92
CA ALA A 166 4.41 31.17 4.47
C ALA A 166 3.02 31.42 3.90
N ASN A 167 2.61 32.67 3.83
CA ASN A 167 1.40 33.04 3.10
C ASN A 167 1.67 32.80 1.60
N ILE A 168 1.33 31.60 1.13
CA ILE A 168 1.51 31.18 -0.27
C ILE A 168 0.80 32.15 -1.21
N GLU A 169 -0.33 32.70 -0.78
CA GLU A 169 -1.07 33.71 -1.53
C GLU A 169 -0.29 35.02 -1.66
N ALA A 170 0.53 35.37 -0.64
CA ALA A 170 1.43 36.51 -0.73
C ALA A 170 2.68 36.22 -1.57
N MET A 171 3.10 34.97 -1.66
CA MET A 171 4.23 34.55 -2.52
C MET A 171 3.84 34.43 -3.99
N PHE A 172 2.58 34.04 -4.25
CA PHE A 172 2.04 33.76 -5.58
C PHE A 172 0.66 34.40 -5.75
N PRO A 173 0.56 35.75 -5.71
CA PRO A 173 -0.72 36.46 -5.73
C PRO A 173 -1.52 36.25 -7.02
N SER A 174 -0.84 36.17 -8.17
CA SER A 174 -1.49 35.96 -9.46
C SER A 174 -2.08 34.56 -9.58
N ILE A 175 -1.35 33.53 -9.13
CA ILE A 175 -1.86 32.16 -9.06
C ILE A 175 -3.09 32.10 -8.14
N ALA A 176 -2.98 32.67 -6.93
CA ALA A 176 -4.07 32.68 -5.96
C ALA A 176 -5.34 33.36 -6.51
N ARG A 177 -5.17 34.49 -7.17
CA ARG A 177 -6.26 35.24 -7.79
C ARG A 177 -6.90 34.45 -8.93
N TYR A 178 -6.09 33.85 -9.80
CA TYR A 178 -6.57 33.06 -10.92
C TYR A 178 -7.42 31.86 -10.46
N VAL A 179 -6.94 31.11 -9.49
CA VAL A 179 -7.66 29.94 -8.94
C VAL A 179 -8.95 30.33 -8.23
N ARG A 180 -9.02 31.54 -7.63
CA ARG A 180 -10.24 32.01 -6.97
C ARG A 180 -11.32 32.49 -7.95
N GLY A 181 -10.96 33.06 -9.09
CA GLY A 181 -11.90 33.77 -9.94
C GLY A 181 -11.98 33.33 -11.40
N CYS A 182 -10.95 32.72 -11.94
CA CYS A 182 -10.84 32.51 -13.37
C CYS A 182 -10.83 31.02 -13.78
N GLY A 183 -10.23 30.13 -12.98
CA GLY A 183 -10.10 28.75 -13.36
C GLY A 183 -9.29 27.92 -12.38
N TYR A 184 -8.47 27.00 -12.89
CA TYR A 184 -7.56 26.18 -12.11
C TYR A 184 -6.18 26.10 -12.79
N VAL A 185 -5.17 25.67 -12.04
CA VAL A 185 -3.82 25.47 -12.55
C VAL A 185 -3.45 24.00 -12.47
N GLU A 186 -2.69 23.54 -13.45
CA GLU A 186 -2.10 22.21 -13.52
C GLU A 186 -0.58 22.36 -13.51
N ILE A 187 0.09 21.53 -12.69
CA ILE A 187 1.54 21.39 -12.69
C ILE A 187 1.82 19.90 -12.80
N GLY A 188 2.48 19.49 -13.87
CA GLY A 188 2.83 18.09 -14.15
C GLY A 188 4.32 17.93 -14.37
N GLU A 189 4.90 16.80 -13.91
CA GLU A 189 6.25 16.38 -14.23
C GLU A 189 6.23 15.61 -15.55
N GLN A 190 7.11 15.98 -16.48
CA GLN A 190 7.32 15.25 -17.74
C GLN A 190 8.39 14.17 -17.54
N GLU A 191 8.17 12.98 -18.09
CA GLU A 191 9.03 11.79 -17.91
C GLU A 191 10.51 12.01 -18.28
N SER A 192 10.84 13.07 -19.02
CA SER A 192 12.19 13.28 -19.54
C SER A 192 12.79 14.66 -19.32
N PHE A 193 12.02 15.73 -19.09
CA PHE A 193 12.54 17.11 -19.13
C PHE A 193 11.71 18.11 -18.31
N GLY A 194 11.73 18.04 -16.98
CA GLY A 194 11.19 19.11 -16.14
C GLY A 194 9.68 19.10 -15.95
N PHE A 195 9.07 20.28 -15.85
CA PHE A 195 7.66 20.46 -15.49
C PHE A 195 6.90 21.16 -16.62
N ILE A 196 5.62 20.80 -16.76
CA ILE A 196 4.66 21.56 -17.54
C ILE A 196 3.72 22.28 -16.57
N VAL A 197 3.44 23.55 -16.83
CA VAL A 197 2.48 24.36 -16.09
C VAL A 197 1.40 24.86 -17.02
N ARG A 198 0.16 24.85 -16.55
CA ARG A 198 -1.01 25.35 -17.29
C ARG A 198 -1.96 26.09 -16.38
N ALA A 199 -2.50 27.17 -16.89
CA ALA A 199 -3.65 27.84 -16.32
C ALA A 199 -4.84 27.66 -17.28
N ILE A 200 -5.92 27.10 -16.77
CA ILE A 200 -7.10 26.67 -17.56
C ILE A 200 -8.33 27.39 -17.04
N GLY A 201 -8.89 28.27 -17.86
CA GLY A 201 -10.12 28.99 -17.59
C GLY A 201 -11.34 28.40 -18.30
N TYR A 202 -12.44 29.13 -18.27
CA TYR A 202 -13.69 28.70 -18.91
C TYR A 202 -13.60 28.60 -20.43
N GLY A 203 -12.66 29.35 -21.06
CA GLY A 203 -12.45 29.39 -22.52
C GLY A 203 -11.40 28.40 -23.02
N GLY A 204 -10.71 27.70 -22.13
CA GLY A 204 -9.61 26.82 -22.46
C GLY A 204 -8.32 27.18 -21.73
N VAL A 205 -7.16 26.91 -22.36
CA VAL A 205 -5.84 27.19 -21.79
C VAL A 205 -5.56 28.70 -21.95
N ASP A 206 -5.42 29.41 -20.85
CA ASP A 206 -5.09 30.82 -20.79
C ASP A 206 -3.58 31.08 -20.75
N PHE A 207 -2.83 30.11 -20.20
CA PHE A 207 -1.36 30.13 -20.15
C PHE A 207 -0.83 28.68 -20.10
N ASP A 208 0.26 28.39 -20.80
CA ASP A 208 1.02 27.17 -20.66
C ASP A 208 2.51 27.42 -20.90
N ASP A 209 3.34 26.61 -20.24
CA ASP A 209 4.81 26.62 -20.38
C ASP A 209 5.36 25.24 -20.00
N ASP A 210 6.33 24.74 -20.77
CA ASP A 210 6.99 23.46 -20.59
C ASP A 210 8.51 23.56 -20.37
N THR A 211 9.00 24.78 -20.15
CA THR A 211 10.42 25.05 -19.97
C THR A 211 10.97 24.88 -18.55
N PRO A 212 10.16 24.90 -17.46
CA PRO A 212 10.72 24.78 -16.11
C PRO A 212 11.39 23.42 -15.86
N GLU A 213 12.59 23.44 -15.26
CA GLU A 213 13.31 22.22 -14.88
C GLU A 213 12.99 21.77 -13.45
N THR A 214 12.54 22.68 -12.59
CA THR A 214 12.22 22.42 -11.19
C THR A 214 10.81 22.90 -10.82
N LEU A 215 10.23 22.32 -9.78
CA LEU A 215 8.93 22.76 -9.26
C LEU A 215 8.94 24.25 -8.83
N ALA A 216 10.05 24.73 -8.28
CA ALA A 216 10.20 26.13 -7.91
C ALA A 216 10.17 27.07 -9.11
N GLU A 217 10.85 26.69 -10.21
CA GLU A 217 10.79 27.41 -11.48
C GLU A 217 9.38 27.34 -12.08
N ALA A 218 8.74 26.18 -12.04
CA ALA A 218 7.37 26.00 -12.50
C ALA A 218 6.39 26.97 -11.82
N MET A 219 6.50 27.12 -10.50
CA MET A 219 5.69 28.06 -9.75
C MET A 219 6.01 29.52 -10.10
N ALA A 220 7.29 29.87 -10.30
CA ALA A 220 7.70 31.22 -10.66
C ALA A 220 7.27 31.61 -12.09
N VAL A 221 7.39 30.69 -13.04
CA VAL A 221 6.94 30.86 -14.42
C VAL A 221 5.43 31.05 -14.51
N LEU A 222 4.67 30.21 -13.77
CA LEU A 222 3.22 30.30 -13.71
C LEU A 222 2.77 31.64 -13.09
N GLU A 223 3.39 32.08 -12.01
CA GLU A 223 3.09 33.36 -11.35
C GLU A 223 3.32 34.53 -12.30
N THR A 224 4.51 34.55 -12.96
CA THR A 224 4.85 35.62 -13.89
C THR A 224 3.96 35.61 -15.14
N GLY A 225 3.65 34.42 -15.67
CA GLY A 225 2.75 34.24 -16.81
C GLY A 225 1.34 34.75 -16.53
N LEU A 226 0.79 34.40 -15.36
CA LEU A 226 -0.53 34.86 -14.96
C LEU A 226 -0.58 36.36 -14.63
N ALA A 227 0.48 36.92 -14.04
CA ALA A 227 0.57 38.37 -13.84
C ALA A 227 0.44 39.13 -15.17
N ARG A 228 1.21 38.70 -16.20
CA ARG A 228 1.12 39.26 -17.55
C ARG A 228 -0.27 39.07 -18.18
N TRP A 229 -0.84 37.88 -18.03
CA TRP A 229 -2.18 37.58 -18.55
C TRP A 229 -3.23 38.53 -17.96
N PHE A 230 -3.20 38.81 -16.63
CA PHE A 230 -4.09 39.79 -16.00
C PHE A 230 -3.88 41.20 -16.53
N GLU A 231 -2.65 41.64 -16.77
CA GLU A 231 -2.34 42.93 -17.39
C GLU A 231 -2.95 43.04 -18.79
N GLU A 232 -2.79 41.98 -19.63
CA GLU A 232 -3.35 41.92 -20.98
C GLU A 232 -4.88 41.92 -21.01
N GLN A 233 -5.52 41.35 -19.99
CA GLN A 233 -6.98 41.36 -19.83
C GLN A 233 -7.49 42.68 -19.24
N GLY A 234 -6.62 43.63 -18.90
CA GLY A 234 -7.00 44.93 -18.31
C GLY A 234 -7.56 44.81 -16.89
N VAL A 235 -7.20 43.75 -16.17
CA VAL A 235 -7.64 43.47 -14.79
C VAL A 235 -6.56 43.94 -13.84
N GLU A 236 -6.75 45.15 -13.23
CA GLU A 236 -5.80 45.68 -12.26
C GLU A 236 -5.55 44.71 -11.09
N LEU A 237 -4.27 44.58 -10.70
CA LEU A 237 -3.83 43.87 -9.53
C LEU A 237 -4.07 44.76 -8.30
N ASP A 238 -5.17 44.54 -7.56
CA ASP A 238 -5.42 45.19 -6.26
C ASP A 238 -4.47 44.64 -5.18
#